data_194b81db06e9f0a0d93955fdc9a11bac
#
_entry.id   194b81db06e9f0a0d93955fdc9a11bac
#
_cell.length_a   1.000
_cell.length_b   1.000
_cell.length_c   1.000
_cell.angle_alpha   90.00
_cell.angle_beta   90.00
_cell.angle_gamma   90.00
#
_symmetry.space_group_name_H-M   'P 1'
#
loop_
_entity.id
_entity.type
_entity.pdbx_description
1 polymer ?
#
loop_
_entity_poly.entity_id
_entity_poly.type
_entity_poly.pdbx_seq_one_letter_code
_entity_poly.pdbx_strand_id
1 'polypeptide(L)'
;EFRTLYANVKGTTPYCVKKVAVLNCWGKMRAWGCHMVHHALYQKQNYSYAGIIESLSGAPFDVVFINFQDILDNPAILDDIDVIINVGDADTAHTGGEWWENPQIIESIRRFVYNGGGIIGVGEPSGHQYQGHFFQLANVFGVEEETGFTLGYDKYNWDEHEHFILEDSEEVDFGEGKKNIYALPNATILVQ
;
A
#
# COMPACT_ATOMS: atom_id res chain seq x y z
N GLU A 1 -11.47 -23.64 -26.74
CA GLU A 1 -11.63 -23.42 -25.28
C GLU A 1 -11.93 -21.98 -24.96
N PHE A 2 -11.04 -21.04 -25.28
CA PHE A 2 -11.23 -19.61 -24.97
C PHE A 2 -12.50 -19.01 -25.59
N ARG A 3 -12.82 -19.36 -26.84
CA ARG A 3 -14.04 -18.89 -27.51
C ARG A 3 -15.31 -19.40 -26.84
N THR A 4 -15.28 -20.61 -26.31
CA THR A 4 -16.40 -21.21 -25.60
C THR A 4 -16.63 -20.53 -24.25
N LEU A 5 -15.56 -20.27 -23.49
CA LEU A 5 -15.61 -19.52 -22.24
C LEU A 5 -16.14 -18.11 -22.48
N TYR A 6 -15.62 -17.40 -23.48
CA TYR A 6 -16.08 -16.07 -23.84
C TYR A 6 -17.55 -16.01 -24.23
N ALA A 7 -18.02 -17.01 -24.99
CA ALA A 7 -19.43 -17.09 -25.38
C ALA A 7 -20.36 -17.29 -24.19
N ASN A 8 -19.89 -17.99 -23.15
CA ASN A 8 -20.65 -18.24 -21.94
C ASN A 8 -20.76 -17.00 -21.02
N VAL A 9 -19.76 -16.11 -21.06
CA VAL A 9 -19.76 -14.88 -20.22
C VAL A 9 -20.19 -13.64 -20.98
N LYS A 10 -20.27 -13.70 -22.31
CA LYS A 10 -20.71 -12.59 -23.14
C LYS A 10 -22.17 -12.24 -22.86
N GLY A 11 -22.38 -11.02 -22.39
CA GLY A 11 -23.71 -10.52 -22.03
C GLY A 11 -24.12 -10.77 -20.58
N THR A 12 -23.26 -11.39 -19.78
CA THR A 12 -23.41 -11.33 -18.33
C THR A 12 -22.96 -9.96 -17.88
N THR A 13 -23.75 -9.30 -17.05
CA THR A 13 -23.25 -8.12 -16.32
C THR A 13 -22.20 -8.61 -15.33
N PRO A 14 -20.96 -8.12 -15.40
CA PRO A 14 -19.97 -8.49 -14.40
C PRO A 14 -20.54 -8.11 -13.04
N TYR A 15 -20.62 -9.07 -12.13
CA TYR A 15 -20.84 -8.76 -10.73
C TYR A 15 -19.80 -7.75 -10.30
N CYS A 16 -20.18 -6.82 -9.40
CA CYS A 16 -19.25 -5.87 -8.82
C CYS A 16 -18.09 -6.60 -8.16
N VAL A 17 -17.08 -6.88 -8.94
CA VAL A 17 -15.79 -7.35 -8.43
C VAL A 17 -15.14 -6.13 -7.81
N LYS A 18 -14.63 -6.27 -6.61
CA LYS A 18 -13.90 -5.20 -5.96
C LYS A 18 -12.67 -4.85 -6.78
N LYS A 19 -12.46 -3.54 -6.98
CA LYS A 19 -11.35 -3.03 -7.75
C LYS A 19 -10.21 -2.63 -6.82
N VAL A 20 -9.06 -3.26 -7.05
CA VAL A 20 -7.83 -3.04 -6.28
C VAL A 20 -6.82 -2.30 -7.13
N ALA A 21 -6.40 -1.15 -6.68
CA ALA A 21 -5.34 -0.36 -7.33
C ALA A 21 -4.00 -0.57 -6.64
N VAL A 22 -3.00 -1.01 -7.38
CA VAL A 22 -1.61 -1.04 -6.94
C VAL A 22 -0.95 0.27 -7.35
N LEU A 23 -0.50 1.06 -6.38
CA LEU A 23 0.21 2.31 -6.64
C LEU A 23 1.62 2.05 -7.17
N ASN A 24 2.04 2.85 -8.12
CA ASN A 24 3.37 2.81 -8.68
C ASN A 24 3.86 4.19 -9.14
N CYS A 25 5.16 4.33 -9.35
CA CYS A 25 5.81 5.52 -9.88
C CYS A 25 6.40 5.30 -11.27
N TRP A 26 5.88 4.36 -12.01
CA TRP A 26 6.50 3.82 -13.21
C TRP A 26 6.77 4.83 -14.33
N GLY A 27 6.14 5.98 -14.36
CA GLY A 27 6.31 6.99 -15.40
C GLY A 27 7.66 7.72 -15.35
N LYS A 28 7.82 8.63 -14.41
CA LYS A 28 9.02 9.48 -14.25
C LYS A 28 10.26 8.69 -13.83
N MET A 29 10.08 7.55 -13.16
CA MET A 29 11.16 6.78 -12.56
C MET A 29 11.70 5.68 -13.46
N ARG A 30 11.13 5.51 -14.64
CA ARG A 30 11.61 4.49 -15.59
C ARG A 30 13.08 4.64 -15.95
N ALA A 31 13.54 5.88 -16.15
CA ALA A 31 14.94 6.16 -16.44
C ALA A 31 15.86 5.80 -15.25
N TRP A 32 15.41 6.15 -14.04
CA TRP A 32 16.13 5.83 -12.81
C TRP A 32 16.20 4.31 -12.58
N GLY A 33 15.09 3.60 -12.72
CA GLY A 33 15.04 2.15 -12.62
C GLY A 33 15.97 1.44 -13.61
N CYS A 34 16.08 1.94 -14.84
CA CYS A 34 17.01 1.38 -15.82
C CYS A 34 18.48 1.57 -15.44
N HIS A 35 18.83 2.64 -14.73
CA HIS A 35 20.19 2.90 -14.28
C HIS A 35 20.56 2.20 -12.96
N MET A 36 19.57 1.83 -12.15
CA MET A 36 19.75 1.27 -10.81
C MET A 36 19.37 -0.20 -10.71
N VAL A 37 19.41 -0.93 -11.81
CA VAL A 37 19.00 -2.35 -11.94
C VAL A 37 19.61 -3.29 -10.88
N HIS A 38 20.76 -2.93 -10.33
CA HIS A 38 21.47 -3.74 -9.34
C HIS A 38 21.47 -3.15 -7.93
N HIS A 39 20.73 -2.07 -7.69
CA HIS A 39 20.68 -1.49 -6.35
C HIS A 39 19.83 -2.38 -5.41
N ALA A 40 20.33 -2.66 -4.21
CA ALA A 40 19.68 -3.56 -3.26
C ALA A 40 18.22 -3.15 -2.93
N LEU A 41 17.97 -1.85 -2.79
CA LEU A 41 16.61 -1.32 -2.55
C LEU A 41 15.68 -1.57 -3.73
N TYR A 42 16.18 -1.49 -4.96
CA TYR A 42 15.41 -1.79 -6.15
C TYR A 42 14.99 -3.26 -6.20
N GLN A 43 15.89 -4.18 -5.87
CA GLN A 43 15.56 -5.60 -5.82
C GLN A 43 14.51 -5.90 -4.75
N LYS A 44 14.68 -5.35 -3.55
CA LYS A 44 13.71 -5.49 -2.45
C LYS A 44 12.32 -5.03 -2.86
N GLN A 45 12.22 -3.91 -3.56
CA GLN A 45 10.98 -3.37 -4.08
C GLN A 45 10.33 -4.26 -5.14
N ASN A 46 11.12 -4.83 -6.04
CA ASN A 46 10.62 -5.78 -7.04
C ASN A 46 10.03 -7.04 -6.39
N TYR A 47 10.64 -7.55 -5.34
CA TYR A 47 10.09 -8.68 -4.58
C TYR A 47 8.77 -8.33 -3.92
N SER A 48 8.63 -7.13 -3.36
CA SER A 48 7.39 -6.67 -2.77
C SER A 48 6.27 -6.58 -3.81
N TYR A 49 6.54 -6.01 -4.99
CA TYR A 49 5.57 -5.99 -6.08
C TYR A 49 5.21 -7.39 -6.58
N ALA A 50 6.20 -8.27 -6.77
CA ALA A 50 5.96 -9.63 -7.18
C ALA A 50 5.07 -10.38 -6.18
N GLY A 51 5.35 -10.25 -4.89
CA GLY A 51 4.56 -10.86 -3.83
C GLY A 51 3.10 -10.38 -3.81
N ILE A 52 2.87 -9.08 -3.99
CA ILE A 52 1.50 -8.54 -4.06
C ILE A 52 0.78 -9.03 -5.33
N ILE A 53 1.43 -9.03 -6.48
CA ILE A 53 0.83 -9.53 -7.73
C ILE A 53 0.51 -11.02 -7.60
N GLU A 54 1.40 -11.79 -7.01
CA GLU A 54 1.19 -13.21 -6.77
C GLU A 54 0.01 -13.46 -5.82
N SER A 55 -0.08 -12.70 -4.73
CA SER A 55 -1.18 -12.78 -3.77
C SER A 55 -2.53 -12.40 -4.36
N LEU A 56 -2.56 -11.46 -5.30
CA LEU A 56 -3.77 -11.05 -6.01
C LEU A 56 -4.11 -11.97 -7.19
N SER A 57 -3.15 -12.79 -7.64
CA SER A 57 -3.35 -13.69 -8.77
C SER A 57 -4.34 -14.80 -8.43
N GLY A 58 -5.39 -14.91 -9.23
CA GLY A 58 -6.47 -15.88 -8.99
C GLY A 58 -7.50 -15.45 -7.94
N ALA A 59 -7.28 -14.34 -7.26
CA ALA A 59 -8.30 -13.73 -6.41
C ALA A 59 -9.39 -13.06 -7.25
N PRO A 60 -10.63 -12.99 -6.75
CA PRO A 60 -11.76 -12.43 -7.50
C PRO A 60 -11.79 -10.90 -7.45
N PHE A 61 -10.67 -10.26 -7.78
CA PHE A 61 -10.51 -8.81 -7.81
C PHE A 61 -10.20 -8.33 -9.23
N ASP A 62 -10.65 -7.12 -9.55
CA ASP A 62 -10.20 -6.37 -10.71
C ASP A 62 -8.96 -5.56 -10.29
N VAL A 63 -7.77 -5.95 -10.78
CA VAL A 63 -6.50 -5.34 -10.38
C VAL A 63 -6.05 -4.35 -11.44
N VAL A 64 -5.86 -3.11 -11.02
CA VAL A 64 -5.37 -2.03 -11.87
C VAL A 64 -4.09 -1.41 -11.27
N PHE A 65 -3.28 -0.82 -12.14
CA PHE A 65 -2.11 -0.06 -11.72
C PHE A 65 -2.38 1.43 -11.90
N ILE A 66 -2.18 2.21 -10.85
CA ILE A 66 -2.35 3.67 -10.85
C ILE A 66 -1.03 4.29 -10.42
N ASN A 67 -0.56 5.29 -11.14
CA ASN A 67 0.60 6.05 -10.71
C ASN A 67 0.20 7.36 -10.03
N PHE A 68 1.13 7.94 -9.30
CA PHE A 68 0.87 9.19 -8.57
C PHE A 68 0.55 10.36 -9.50
N GLN A 69 1.10 10.38 -10.72
CA GLN A 69 0.76 11.40 -11.71
C GLN A 69 -0.70 11.28 -12.16
N ASP A 70 -1.23 10.06 -12.30
CA ASP A 70 -2.63 9.87 -12.67
C ASP A 70 -3.57 10.45 -11.62
N ILE A 71 -3.24 10.27 -10.32
CA ILE A 71 -4.00 10.86 -9.21
C ILE A 71 -3.93 12.39 -9.24
N LEU A 72 -2.76 12.95 -9.56
CA LEU A 72 -2.57 14.40 -9.64
C LEU A 72 -3.33 15.01 -10.80
N ASP A 73 -3.28 14.37 -11.96
CA ASP A 73 -3.92 14.86 -13.18
C ASP A 73 -5.45 14.72 -13.12
N ASN A 74 -5.93 13.65 -12.49
CA ASN A 74 -7.35 13.36 -12.34
C ASN A 74 -7.65 12.64 -11.03
N PRO A 75 -7.86 13.33 -9.91
CA PRO A 75 -8.18 12.69 -8.64
C PRO A 75 -9.42 11.79 -8.65
N ALA A 76 -10.35 12.02 -9.59
CA ALA A 76 -11.55 11.21 -9.75
C ALA A 76 -11.26 9.76 -10.22
N ILE A 77 -10.03 9.47 -10.64
CA ILE A 77 -9.62 8.09 -10.93
C ILE A 77 -9.81 7.15 -9.72
N LEU A 78 -9.80 7.71 -8.51
CA LEU A 78 -10.00 6.96 -7.27
C LEU A 78 -11.47 6.64 -6.98
N ASP A 79 -12.43 7.30 -7.64
CA ASP A 79 -13.86 7.12 -7.36
C ASP A 79 -14.37 5.72 -7.74
N ASP A 80 -13.67 5.03 -8.64
CA ASP A 80 -13.99 3.68 -9.11
C ASP A 80 -13.09 2.59 -8.47
N ILE A 81 -12.34 2.94 -7.43
CA ILE A 81 -11.44 2.05 -6.71
C ILE A 81 -12.05 1.71 -5.35
N ASP A 82 -11.96 0.45 -4.94
CA ASP A 82 -12.35 0.02 -3.60
C ASP A 82 -11.16 0.01 -2.63
N VAL A 83 -9.99 -0.44 -3.09
CA VAL A 83 -8.79 -0.56 -2.27
C VAL A 83 -7.56 -0.09 -3.01
N ILE A 84 -6.72 0.68 -2.34
CA ILE A 84 -5.38 1.06 -2.81
C ILE A 84 -4.33 0.24 -2.05
N ILE A 85 -3.34 -0.28 -2.74
CA ILE A 85 -2.17 -0.93 -2.13
C ILE A 85 -0.92 -0.13 -2.49
N ASN A 86 -0.19 0.37 -1.49
CA ASN A 86 1.15 0.90 -1.65
C ASN A 86 2.17 -0.10 -1.12
N VAL A 87 3.10 -0.49 -1.97
CA VAL A 87 3.95 -1.66 -1.77
C VAL A 87 5.39 -1.26 -1.50
N GLY A 88 5.81 -1.39 -0.25
CA GLY A 88 7.21 -1.26 0.13
C GLY A 88 7.63 0.11 0.62
N ASP A 89 8.94 0.33 0.67
CA ASP A 89 9.54 1.52 1.25
C ASP A 89 9.18 2.77 0.45
N ALA A 90 8.50 3.70 1.07
CA ALA A 90 7.94 4.88 0.43
C ALA A 90 8.97 5.88 -0.10
N ASP A 91 10.19 5.83 0.40
CA ASP A 91 11.31 6.64 -0.09
C ASP A 91 11.92 6.10 -1.38
N THR A 92 11.39 5.01 -1.90
CA THR A 92 11.90 4.48 -3.16
C THR A 92 11.19 5.12 -4.36
N ALA A 93 11.89 5.09 -5.45
CA ALA A 93 11.40 5.51 -6.75
C ALA A 93 10.13 4.80 -7.21
N HIS A 94 9.82 3.64 -6.65
CA HIS A 94 8.68 2.81 -7.06
C HIS A 94 7.41 3.09 -6.26
N THR A 95 7.56 3.51 -5.01
CA THR A 95 6.47 3.61 -4.04
C THR A 95 6.13 5.03 -3.64
N GLY A 96 6.64 5.99 -4.36
CA GLY A 96 6.25 7.37 -4.21
C GLY A 96 7.42 8.34 -4.08
N GLY A 97 8.37 8.10 -3.19
CA GLY A 97 9.45 9.05 -2.94
C GLY A 97 8.90 10.46 -2.72
N GLU A 98 9.41 11.43 -3.48
CA GLU A 98 9.02 12.84 -3.40
C GLU A 98 7.52 13.12 -3.67
N TRP A 99 6.78 12.17 -4.27
CA TRP A 99 5.34 12.33 -4.44
C TRP A 99 4.59 12.46 -3.12
N TRP A 100 5.12 11.85 -2.05
CA TRP A 100 4.55 11.95 -0.73
C TRP A 100 4.69 13.32 -0.07
N GLU A 101 5.48 14.22 -0.65
CA GLU A 101 5.53 15.64 -0.27
C GLU A 101 4.41 16.47 -0.92
N ASN A 102 3.74 15.93 -1.93
CA ASN A 102 2.72 16.66 -2.67
C ASN A 102 1.39 16.67 -1.91
N PRO A 103 0.92 17.87 -1.45
CA PRO A 103 -0.29 17.95 -0.65
C PRO A 103 -1.56 17.54 -1.41
N GLN A 104 -1.59 17.65 -2.72
CA GLN A 104 -2.75 17.23 -3.53
C GLN A 104 -2.87 15.71 -3.57
N ILE A 105 -1.75 14.98 -3.63
CA ILE A 105 -1.73 13.51 -3.55
C ILE A 105 -2.22 13.07 -2.18
N ILE A 106 -1.64 13.61 -1.12
CA ILE A 106 -2.00 13.30 0.26
C ILE A 106 -3.49 13.54 0.51
N GLU A 107 -4.00 14.68 0.09
CA GLU A 107 -5.40 15.04 0.26
C GLU A 107 -6.35 14.13 -0.56
N SER A 108 -5.96 13.77 -1.77
CA SER A 108 -6.75 12.88 -2.62
C SER A 108 -6.88 11.49 -1.99
N ILE A 109 -5.79 10.93 -1.47
CA ILE A 109 -5.81 9.64 -0.79
C ILE A 109 -6.58 9.72 0.53
N ARG A 110 -6.40 10.78 1.33
CA ARG A 110 -7.19 10.98 2.56
C ARG A 110 -8.68 11.02 2.28
N ARG A 111 -9.09 11.78 1.26
CA ARG A 111 -10.48 11.89 0.85
C ARG A 111 -11.03 10.56 0.36
N PHE A 112 -10.26 9.81 -0.39
CA PHE A 112 -10.61 8.46 -0.82
C PHE A 112 -10.94 7.56 0.39
N VAL A 113 -10.04 7.51 1.39
CA VAL A 113 -10.26 6.71 2.60
C VAL A 113 -11.42 7.25 3.44
N TYR A 114 -11.54 8.56 3.58
CA TYR A 114 -12.66 9.20 4.29
C TYR A 114 -14.01 8.84 3.67
N ASN A 115 -14.06 8.70 2.35
CA ASN A 115 -15.26 8.29 1.60
C ASN A 115 -15.53 6.78 1.63
N GLY A 116 -14.74 6.00 2.36
CA GLY A 116 -14.94 4.57 2.56
C GLY A 116 -14.03 3.65 1.74
N GLY A 117 -13.07 4.19 1.00
CA GLY A 117 -12.03 3.41 0.35
C GLY A 117 -11.06 2.78 1.35
N GLY A 118 -10.54 1.60 1.04
CA GLY A 118 -9.50 0.94 1.83
C GLY A 118 -8.09 1.30 1.36
N ILE A 119 -7.13 1.35 2.27
CA ILE A 119 -5.72 1.45 1.89
C ILE A 119 -4.89 0.42 2.65
N ILE A 120 -4.05 -0.29 1.94
CA ILE A 120 -3.07 -1.23 2.48
C ILE A 120 -1.69 -0.69 2.22
N GLY A 121 -0.89 -0.60 3.27
CA GLY A 121 0.51 -0.21 3.18
C GLY A 121 1.42 -1.35 3.60
N VAL A 122 2.51 -1.53 2.89
CA VAL A 122 3.52 -2.54 3.17
C VAL A 122 4.86 -1.85 3.45
N GLY A 123 5.51 -2.21 4.55
CA GLY A 123 6.79 -1.61 4.94
C GLY A 123 6.64 -0.15 5.35
N GLU A 124 7.12 0.78 4.55
CA GLU A 124 6.97 2.22 4.71
C GLU A 124 5.96 2.78 3.70
N PRO A 125 4.66 2.69 3.99
CA PRO A 125 3.63 2.82 2.94
C PRO A 125 3.38 4.25 2.46
N SER A 126 3.79 5.27 3.19
CA SER A 126 3.59 6.67 2.85
C SER A 126 4.71 7.55 3.39
N GLY A 127 5.90 6.98 3.50
CA GLY A 127 7.05 7.68 4.05
C GLY A 127 7.45 8.79 3.13
N HIS A 128 7.98 9.68 3.69
CA HIS A 128 9.02 10.63 3.39
C HIS A 128 9.00 11.65 4.53
N GLN A 129 10.11 11.80 5.20
CA GLN A 129 10.21 12.71 6.33
C GLN A 129 9.97 14.15 5.88
N TYR A 130 8.73 14.62 6.01
CA TYR A 130 8.31 15.93 5.60
C TYR A 130 7.46 16.59 6.68
N GLN A 131 7.75 17.84 7.01
CA GLN A 131 7.04 18.61 8.05
C GLN A 131 6.95 17.91 9.42
N GLY A 132 7.97 17.14 9.79
CA GLY A 132 8.04 16.46 11.07
C GLY A 132 7.30 15.14 11.18
N HIS A 133 6.73 14.66 10.09
CA HIS A 133 6.11 13.35 9.99
C HIS A 133 6.92 12.45 9.07
N PHE A 134 7.19 11.24 9.51
CA PHE A 134 7.79 10.23 8.65
C PHE A 134 6.72 9.69 7.69
N PHE A 135 5.61 9.21 8.22
CA PHE A 135 4.49 8.80 7.39
C PHE A 135 3.51 9.95 7.14
N GLN A 136 3.40 10.38 5.90
CA GLN A 136 2.49 11.46 5.52
C GLN A 136 1.01 11.13 5.76
N LEU A 137 0.67 9.84 5.78
CA LEU A 137 -0.66 9.31 6.07
C LEU A 137 -0.71 8.58 7.43
N ALA A 138 0.13 8.96 8.40
CA ALA A 138 0.19 8.33 9.71
C ALA A 138 -1.19 8.17 10.36
N ASN A 139 -2.01 9.21 10.29
CA ASN A 139 -3.37 9.20 10.85
C ASN A 139 -4.37 8.33 10.07
N VAL A 140 -4.06 7.98 8.83
CA VAL A 140 -4.88 7.06 8.01
C VAL A 140 -4.52 5.62 8.32
N PHE A 141 -3.23 5.32 8.40
CA PHE A 141 -2.73 3.98 8.74
C PHE A 141 -2.80 3.66 10.24
N GLY A 142 -2.90 4.67 11.08
CA GLY A 142 -2.83 4.49 12.52
C GLY A 142 -1.43 4.15 13.04
N VAL A 143 -0.39 4.45 12.27
CA VAL A 143 1.01 4.18 12.64
C VAL A 143 1.91 5.35 12.28
N GLU A 144 3.00 5.51 13.04
CA GLU A 144 4.04 6.49 12.77
C GLU A 144 5.41 5.85 13.01
N GLU A 145 6.44 6.39 12.40
CA GLU A 145 7.82 5.98 12.59
C GLU A 145 8.59 7.02 13.40
N GLU A 146 9.41 6.58 14.34
CA GLU A 146 10.34 7.46 15.04
C GLU A 146 11.54 7.79 14.17
N THR A 147 11.79 9.08 14.04
CA THR A 147 12.92 9.63 13.27
C THR A 147 14.12 10.01 14.14
N GLY A 148 14.16 9.56 15.38
CA GLY A 148 15.19 9.89 16.35
C GLY A 148 15.60 8.72 17.24
N PHE A 149 16.16 9.05 18.41
CA PHE A 149 16.51 8.02 19.40
C PHE A 149 15.25 7.51 20.08
N THR A 150 15.06 6.20 20.07
CA THR A 150 14.03 5.53 20.85
C THR A 150 14.43 5.58 22.32
N LEU A 151 13.66 6.27 23.15
CA LEU A 151 13.93 6.44 24.57
C LEU A 151 13.34 5.34 25.47
N GLY A 152 12.68 4.35 24.91
CA GLY A 152 12.08 3.25 25.67
C GLY A 152 11.82 2.01 24.83
N TYR A 153 11.82 0.87 25.51
CA TYR A 153 11.56 -0.42 24.91
C TYR A 153 10.06 -0.81 24.92
N ASP A 154 9.27 -0.16 25.78
CA ASP A 154 7.90 -0.56 26.07
C ASP A 154 6.90 0.56 25.71
N LYS A 155 6.89 0.94 24.43
CA LYS A 155 5.94 1.96 23.95
C LYS A 155 4.58 1.39 23.59
N TYR A 156 4.41 0.09 23.63
CA TYR A 156 3.24 -0.61 23.13
C TYR A 156 2.56 -1.41 24.23
N ASN A 157 1.26 -1.20 24.36
CA ASN A 157 0.41 -2.17 24.99
C ASN A 157 -0.01 -3.17 23.94
N TRP A 158 0.37 -4.41 24.19
CA TRP A 158 -0.01 -5.53 23.38
C TRP A 158 -1.44 -5.93 23.73
N ASP A 159 -2.35 -5.76 22.81
CA ASP A 159 -3.69 -6.33 22.92
C ASP A 159 -3.82 -7.45 21.88
N GLU A 160 -3.91 -8.68 22.36
CA GLU A 160 -4.34 -9.79 21.51
C GLU A 160 -5.81 -9.61 21.20
N HIS A 161 -6.12 -9.23 19.98
CA HIS A 161 -7.50 -9.17 19.52
C HIS A 161 -7.84 -10.38 18.66
N GLU A 162 -8.93 -11.07 19.01
CA GLU A 162 -9.57 -11.98 18.07
C GLU A 162 -10.10 -11.15 16.89
N HIS A 163 -9.56 -11.38 15.71
CA HIS A 163 -9.94 -10.65 14.53
C HIS A 163 -10.11 -11.61 13.35
N PHE A 164 -11.15 -11.38 12.54
CA PHE A 164 -11.49 -12.26 11.41
C PHE A 164 -10.33 -12.46 10.41
N ILE A 165 -9.41 -11.49 10.29
CA ILE A 165 -8.22 -11.59 9.44
C ILE A 165 -7.29 -12.72 9.90
N LEU A 166 -7.34 -13.09 11.19
CA LEU A 166 -6.46 -14.07 11.80
C LEU A 166 -7.12 -15.43 12.00
N GLU A 167 -8.42 -15.57 11.71
CA GLU A 167 -9.20 -16.79 11.99
C GLU A 167 -8.59 -18.06 11.37
N ASP A 168 -8.04 -17.93 10.16
CA ASP A 168 -7.44 -19.05 9.41
C ASP A 168 -5.90 -19.04 9.44
N SER A 169 -5.28 -18.21 10.28
CA SER A 169 -3.83 -18.06 10.37
C SER A 169 -3.29 -18.81 11.57
N GLU A 170 -2.48 -19.86 11.35
CA GLU A 170 -1.80 -20.59 12.43
C GLU A 170 -0.55 -19.82 12.91
N GLU A 171 0.20 -19.23 11.98
CA GLU A 171 1.41 -18.46 12.24
C GLU A 171 1.60 -17.44 11.12
N VAL A 172 1.98 -16.21 11.47
CA VAL A 172 2.26 -15.16 10.50
C VAL A 172 3.72 -14.75 10.63
N ASP A 173 4.53 -15.09 9.64
CA ASP A 173 5.92 -14.66 9.53
C ASP A 173 6.02 -13.37 8.70
N PHE A 174 6.38 -12.28 9.35
CA PHE A 174 6.58 -10.98 8.68
C PHE A 174 8.02 -10.76 8.20
N GLY A 175 8.92 -11.74 8.43
CA GLY A 175 10.33 -11.59 8.17
C GLY A 175 10.98 -10.52 9.07
N GLU A 176 11.90 -9.73 8.52
CA GLU A 176 12.55 -8.65 9.26
C GLU A 176 11.64 -7.41 9.32
N GLY A 177 11.07 -7.14 10.48
CA GLY A 177 10.27 -5.95 10.75
C GLY A 177 11.11 -4.71 11.09
N LYS A 178 10.50 -3.53 10.99
CA LYS A 178 11.09 -2.29 11.51
C LYS A 178 10.78 -2.13 12.99
N LYS A 179 11.81 -1.84 13.78
CA LYS A 179 11.70 -1.73 15.25
C LYS A 179 11.28 -0.36 15.78
N ASN A 180 11.17 0.62 14.94
CA ASN A 180 10.90 2.01 15.29
C ASN A 180 9.51 2.51 14.85
N ILE A 181 8.64 1.60 14.43
CA ILE A 181 7.25 1.90 14.12
C ILE A 181 6.42 1.75 15.39
N TYR A 182 5.49 2.66 15.63
CA TYR A 182 4.56 2.60 16.74
C TYR A 182 3.13 2.90 16.30
N ALA A 183 2.18 2.23 16.98
CA ALA A 183 0.76 2.41 16.75
C ALA A 183 0.26 3.72 17.37
N LEU A 184 -0.62 4.42 16.66
CA LEU A 184 -1.35 5.56 17.19
C LEU A 184 -2.57 5.10 18.01
N PRO A 185 -3.15 5.95 18.89
CA PRO A 185 -4.16 5.53 19.87
C PRO A 185 -5.42 4.84 19.33
N ASN A 186 -5.71 5.00 18.04
CA ASN A 186 -6.90 4.41 17.40
C ASN A 186 -6.56 3.22 16.48
N ALA A 187 -5.33 2.77 16.49
CA ALA A 187 -4.92 1.61 15.71
C ALA A 187 -5.15 0.32 16.51
N THR A 188 -5.53 -0.73 15.81
CA THR A 188 -5.59 -2.08 16.36
C THR A 188 -4.37 -2.86 15.90
N ILE A 189 -3.56 -3.32 16.85
CA ILE A 189 -2.43 -4.20 16.55
C ILE A 189 -2.98 -5.61 16.53
N LEU A 190 -2.84 -6.29 15.39
CA LEU A 190 -3.32 -7.66 15.24
C LEU A 190 -2.22 -8.67 15.56
N VAL A 191 -1.01 -8.41 15.10
CA VAL A 191 0.16 -9.26 15.29
C VAL A 191 1.40 -8.38 15.44
N GLN A 192 2.34 -8.81 16.28
CA GLN A 192 3.63 -8.14 16.50
C GLN A 192 4.78 -9.12 16.37
#